data_99f8694500da7974b50f4ce6bd82518e
#
_entry.id   99f8694500da7974b50f4ce6bd82518e
#
_cell.length_a   1.000
_cell.length_b   1.000
_cell.length_c   1.000
_cell.angle_alpha   90.00
_cell.angle_beta   90.00
_cell.angle_gamma   90.00
#
_symmetry.space_group_name_H-M   'P 1'
#
loop_
_entity.id
_entity.type
_entity.pdbx_description
1 polymer ?
#
loop_
_entity_poly.entity_id
_entity_poly.type
_entity_poly.pdbx_seq_one_letter_code
_entity_poly.pdbx_strand_id
1 'polypeptide(L)'
;MSTPSPSAIKAWLLDLQQRIVAALEEVDGKPFLTDGWQRPEGGGGISRLIEEGNVLERGGVNFSHVMGTNLPPSAAAARPELAGRAWEAMGVSLVLHPRNPYAPTVHMNVRFFEATAEGQDPVWWFGGGMDLTPYYGNVDDARHFHQACHDALAPYGEDLHPRFKQWCDEYFYIKHRKEARGVGGIFFDDFNELPFDAAFAMVRDVGDAFLKAYLPILQRRKDTSYGERERDFQAYRRGRYVEFNLVWDRGTHFGLQSGGRTEAILMSLPPIVKWRYDWHPEAGSAEAALVADFLPHRDWLAQ
;
A
#
# COMPACT_ATOMS: atom_id res chain seq x y z
N MET A 1 18.17 7.96 -24.22
CA MET A 1 17.35 7.58 -23.05
C MET A 1 15.97 8.13 -23.31
N SER A 2 14.92 7.33 -23.10
CA SER A 2 13.54 7.84 -23.21
C SER A 2 13.31 8.91 -22.12
N THR A 3 12.68 10.01 -22.52
CA THR A 3 12.34 11.08 -21.58
C THR A 3 11.09 10.65 -20.80
N PRO A 4 11.02 10.89 -19.50
CA PRO A 4 9.82 10.67 -18.72
C PRO A 4 8.58 11.27 -19.40
N SER A 5 7.45 10.54 -19.32
CA SER A 5 6.16 11.05 -19.82
C SER A 5 5.14 11.08 -18.67
N PRO A 6 5.14 12.14 -17.84
CA PRO A 6 4.20 12.27 -16.72
C PRO A 6 2.74 12.12 -17.14
N SER A 7 2.39 12.58 -18.33
CA SER A 7 1.02 12.46 -18.87
C SER A 7 0.60 11.01 -19.10
N ALA A 8 1.50 10.16 -19.60
CA ALA A 8 1.23 8.73 -19.80
C ALA A 8 1.12 7.99 -18.45
N ILE A 9 1.97 8.33 -17.49
CA ILE A 9 1.92 7.78 -16.13
C ILE A 9 0.59 8.17 -15.45
N LYS A 10 0.22 9.45 -15.54
CA LYS A 10 -1.05 9.94 -15.00
C LYS A 10 -2.26 9.22 -15.58
N ALA A 11 -2.27 9.04 -16.89
CA ALA A 11 -3.37 8.34 -17.58
C ALA A 11 -3.49 6.90 -17.09
N TRP A 12 -2.37 6.18 -16.98
CA TRP A 12 -2.36 4.82 -16.45
C TRP A 12 -2.79 4.74 -14.97
N LEU A 13 -2.33 5.66 -14.11
CA LEU A 13 -2.72 5.68 -12.70
C LEU A 13 -4.22 5.90 -12.52
N LEU A 14 -4.83 6.77 -13.31
CA LEU A 14 -6.28 7.00 -13.29
C LEU A 14 -7.06 5.78 -13.76
N ASP A 15 -6.59 5.12 -14.82
CA ASP A 15 -7.16 3.87 -15.31
C ASP A 15 -7.03 2.74 -14.27
N LEU A 16 -5.86 2.61 -13.62
CA LEU A 16 -5.62 1.64 -12.55
C LEU A 16 -6.60 1.86 -11.38
N GLN A 17 -6.76 3.10 -10.92
CA GLN A 17 -7.75 3.44 -9.88
C GLN A 17 -9.15 2.99 -10.30
N GLN A 18 -9.57 3.32 -11.51
CA GLN A 18 -10.91 2.98 -12.02
C GLN A 18 -11.14 1.47 -12.10
N ARG A 19 -10.17 0.71 -12.62
CA ARG A 19 -10.26 -0.77 -12.70
C ARG A 19 -10.33 -1.42 -11.33
N ILE A 20 -9.52 -0.96 -10.39
CA ILE A 20 -9.54 -1.49 -9.01
C ILE A 20 -10.89 -1.19 -8.36
N VAL A 21 -11.38 0.05 -8.45
CA VAL A 21 -12.67 0.43 -7.86
C VAL A 21 -13.82 -0.37 -8.46
N ALA A 22 -13.88 -0.50 -9.77
CA ALA A 22 -14.94 -1.26 -10.44
C ALA A 22 -14.99 -2.73 -9.98
N ALA A 23 -13.83 -3.39 -9.87
CA ALA A 23 -13.77 -4.77 -9.38
C ALA A 23 -14.17 -4.90 -7.90
N LEU A 24 -13.85 -3.92 -7.07
CA LEU A 24 -14.24 -3.91 -5.65
C LEU A 24 -15.73 -3.60 -5.47
N GLU A 25 -16.31 -2.71 -6.26
CA GLU A 25 -17.75 -2.44 -6.29
C GLU A 25 -18.56 -3.68 -6.70
N GLU A 26 -18.05 -4.45 -7.66
CA GLU A 26 -18.68 -5.73 -8.06
C GLU A 26 -18.71 -6.74 -6.92
N VAL A 27 -17.64 -6.85 -6.14
CA VAL A 27 -17.55 -7.81 -5.01
C VAL A 27 -18.35 -7.33 -3.79
N ASP A 28 -18.32 -6.03 -3.51
CA ASP A 28 -19.00 -5.44 -2.34
C ASP A 28 -20.53 -5.26 -2.57
N GLY A 29 -20.91 -4.95 -3.80
CA GLY A 29 -22.28 -4.58 -4.16
C GLY A 29 -22.68 -3.16 -3.78
N LYS A 30 -21.74 -2.34 -3.29
CA LYS A 30 -21.93 -0.95 -2.91
C LYS A 30 -20.95 -0.04 -3.66
N PRO A 31 -21.42 1.11 -4.21
CA PRO A 31 -20.55 2.04 -4.92
C PRO A 31 -19.59 2.77 -3.97
N PHE A 32 -18.39 3.09 -4.49
CA PHE A 32 -17.44 3.96 -3.81
C PHE A 32 -17.85 5.43 -3.96
N LEU A 33 -17.81 6.17 -2.86
CA LEU A 33 -17.90 7.63 -2.90
C LEU A 33 -16.70 8.21 -3.66
N THR A 34 -16.94 9.22 -4.49
CA THR A 34 -15.89 9.96 -5.20
C THR A 34 -15.73 11.34 -4.59
N ASP A 35 -14.52 11.67 -4.13
CA ASP A 35 -14.17 12.99 -3.62
C ASP A 35 -12.97 13.54 -4.41
N GLY A 36 -13.23 14.51 -5.29
CA GLY A 36 -12.19 15.23 -6.04
C GLY A 36 -11.71 16.45 -5.25
N TRP A 37 -10.40 16.65 -5.19
CA TRP A 37 -9.81 17.76 -4.47
C TRP A 37 -8.67 18.43 -5.27
N GLN A 38 -8.41 19.69 -4.97
CA GLN A 38 -7.34 20.49 -5.57
C GLN A 38 -6.49 21.14 -4.46
N ARG A 39 -5.23 21.42 -4.79
CA ARG A 39 -4.29 22.14 -3.92
C ARG A 39 -4.02 23.54 -4.48
N PRO A 40 -3.98 24.57 -3.63
CA PRO A 40 -3.60 25.93 -4.04
C PRO A 40 -2.21 26.00 -4.67
N GLU A 41 -1.27 25.17 -4.15
CA GLU A 41 0.12 25.12 -4.61
C GLU A 41 0.30 24.37 -5.93
N GLY A 42 -0.73 23.74 -6.44
CA GLY A 42 -0.74 22.99 -7.68
C GLY A 42 -1.02 21.50 -7.48
N GLY A 43 -1.76 20.96 -8.43
CA GLY A 43 -2.18 19.58 -8.44
C GLY A 43 -3.46 19.31 -7.65
N GLY A 44 -3.70 18.05 -7.34
CA GLY A 44 -4.91 17.58 -6.67
C GLY A 44 -4.99 16.06 -6.66
N GLY A 45 -6.18 15.54 -6.46
CA GLY A 45 -6.40 14.10 -6.47
C GLY A 45 -7.87 13.73 -6.55
N ILE A 46 -8.10 12.43 -6.59
CA ILE A 46 -9.42 11.80 -6.57
C ILE A 46 -9.37 10.69 -5.54
N SER A 47 -10.07 10.87 -4.43
CA SER A 47 -10.26 9.83 -3.43
C SER A 47 -11.52 9.03 -3.77
N ARG A 48 -11.39 7.71 -3.87
CA ARG A 48 -12.51 6.79 -4.01
C ARG A 48 -12.59 5.99 -2.72
N LEU A 49 -13.67 6.11 -1.96
CA LEU A 49 -13.76 5.52 -0.63
C LEU A 49 -15.08 4.79 -0.41
N ILE A 50 -15.02 3.72 0.36
CA ILE A 50 -16.17 2.96 0.83
C ILE A 50 -16.17 2.93 2.36
N GLU A 51 -17.32 3.20 2.96
CA GLU A 51 -17.58 3.04 4.40
C GLU A 51 -18.85 2.24 4.57
N GLU A 52 -18.86 1.35 5.56
CA GLU A 52 -19.98 0.46 5.85
C GLU A 52 -20.44 -0.37 4.63
N GLY A 53 -19.47 -0.86 3.83
CA GLY A 53 -19.74 -1.77 2.72
C GLY A 53 -20.20 -3.14 3.21
N ASN A 54 -20.73 -3.96 2.31
CA ASN A 54 -21.16 -5.31 2.64
C ASN A 54 -19.97 -6.24 2.93
N VAL A 55 -18.89 -6.09 2.17
CA VAL A 55 -17.66 -6.86 2.26
C VAL A 55 -16.52 -6.02 2.85
N LEU A 56 -16.36 -4.79 2.38
CA LEU A 56 -15.36 -3.85 2.87
C LEU A 56 -15.97 -2.93 3.92
N GLU A 57 -15.58 -3.09 5.16
CA GLU A 57 -16.07 -2.24 6.25
C GLU A 57 -15.60 -0.80 6.09
N ARG A 58 -14.35 -0.63 5.63
CA ARG A 58 -13.78 0.64 5.19
C ARG A 58 -12.66 0.40 4.19
N GLY A 59 -12.51 1.31 3.25
CA GLY A 59 -11.40 1.27 2.32
C GLY A 59 -11.35 2.52 1.46
N GLY A 60 -10.20 2.73 0.87
CA GLY A 60 -10.01 3.83 -0.07
C GLY A 60 -8.98 3.50 -1.12
N VAL A 61 -9.21 4.01 -2.33
CA VAL A 61 -8.30 3.98 -3.47
C VAL A 61 -8.07 5.43 -3.87
N ASN A 62 -6.93 5.99 -3.50
CA ASN A 62 -6.62 7.39 -3.69
C ASN A 62 -5.66 7.60 -4.87
N PHE A 63 -6.02 8.38 -5.84
CA PHE A 63 -5.11 8.97 -6.81
C PHE A 63 -4.71 10.36 -6.33
N SER A 64 -3.41 10.66 -6.37
CA SER A 64 -2.88 11.99 -6.13
C SER A 64 -1.88 12.39 -7.22
N HIS A 65 -1.88 13.67 -7.59
CA HIS A 65 -0.89 14.30 -8.45
C HIS A 65 -0.61 15.68 -7.87
N VAL A 66 0.54 15.86 -7.28
CA VAL A 66 0.95 17.07 -6.59
C VAL A 66 2.24 17.61 -7.22
N MET A 67 2.39 18.91 -7.22
CA MET A 67 3.56 19.58 -7.81
C MET A 67 3.94 20.81 -7.00
N GLY A 68 5.17 21.28 -7.21
CA GLY A 68 5.68 22.48 -6.57
C GLY A 68 6.93 23.01 -7.28
N THR A 69 7.21 24.28 -7.02
CA THR A 69 8.40 24.95 -7.58
C THR A 69 9.66 24.73 -6.75
N ASN A 70 9.51 24.36 -5.47
CA ASN A 70 10.59 24.07 -4.55
C ASN A 70 10.23 22.88 -3.67
N LEU A 71 11.18 22.02 -3.41
CA LEU A 71 11.01 20.93 -2.45
C LEU A 71 11.04 21.47 -1.01
N PRO A 72 10.32 20.81 -0.08
CA PRO A 72 10.47 21.09 1.34
C PRO A 72 11.93 21.00 1.77
N PRO A 73 12.41 21.89 2.68
CA PRO A 73 13.81 21.92 3.10
C PRO A 73 14.37 20.57 3.58
N SER A 74 13.54 19.77 4.26
CA SER A 74 13.90 18.43 4.73
C SER A 74 14.17 17.45 3.59
N ALA A 75 13.39 17.51 2.51
CA ALA A 75 13.59 16.68 1.31
C ALA A 75 14.83 17.16 0.51
N ALA A 76 15.02 18.48 0.37
CA ALA A 76 16.19 19.05 -0.29
C ALA A 76 17.50 18.77 0.47
N ALA A 77 17.47 18.75 1.81
CA ALA A 77 18.63 18.41 2.63
C ALA A 77 19.05 16.93 2.47
N ALA A 78 18.09 16.03 2.29
CA ALA A 78 18.36 14.61 2.05
C ALA A 78 18.85 14.34 0.61
N ARG A 79 18.50 15.21 -0.34
CA ARG A 79 18.82 15.09 -1.77
C ARG A 79 19.23 16.43 -2.38
N PRO A 80 20.51 16.83 -2.20
CA PRO A 80 21.02 18.12 -2.69
C PRO A 80 20.85 18.33 -4.20
N GLU A 81 20.84 17.24 -4.99
CA GLU A 81 20.65 17.27 -6.45
C GLU A 81 19.26 17.77 -6.88
N LEU A 82 18.30 17.82 -5.96
CA LEU A 82 16.95 18.31 -6.21
C LEU A 82 16.78 19.81 -5.89
N ALA A 83 17.80 20.43 -5.32
CA ALA A 83 17.70 21.84 -4.92
C ALA A 83 17.45 22.76 -6.13
N GLY A 84 16.45 23.63 -6.02
CA GLY A 84 16.09 24.60 -7.07
C GLY A 84 15.34 24.00 -8.28
N ARG A 85 14.96 22.73 -8.23
CA ARG A 85 14.16 22.11 -9.27
C ARG A 85 12.66 22.22 -8.98
N ALA A 86 11.87 22.44 -10.02
CA ALA A 86 10.44 22.17 -9.97
C ALA A 86 10.22 20.66 -9.92
N TRP A 87 9.16 20.21 -9.24
CA TRP A 87 8.90 18.80 -9.04
C TRP A 87 7.43 18.46 -9.17
N GLU A 88 7.18 17.21 -9.53
CA GLU A 88 5.87 16.59 -9.44
C GLU A 88 5.95 15.17 -8.89
N ALA A 89 4.92 14.78 -8.18
CA ALA A 89 4.75 13.43 -7.66
C ALA A 89 3.33 12.97 -7.90
N MET A 90 3.16 11.75 -8.37
CA MET A 90 1.85 11.18 -8.59
C MET A 90 1.80 9.70 -8.23
N GLY A 91 0.64 9.22 -7.84
CA GLY A 91 0.50 7.82 -7.49
C GLY A 91 -0.92 7.41 -7.19
N VAL A 92 -1.11 6.10 -7.10
CA VAL A 92 -2.29 5.46 -6.53
C VAL A 92 -1.88 4.75 -5.26
N SER A 93 -2.63 4.99 -4.19
CA SER A 93 -2.48 4.32 -2.89
C SER A 93 -3.82 3.79 -2.45
N LEU A 94 -3.85 2.58 -1.91
CA LEU A 94 -5.07 1.99 -1.36
C LEU A 94 -4.80 1.23 -0.06
N VAL A 95 -5.81 1.24 0.79
CA VAL A 95 -5.93 0.32 1.93
C VAL A 95 -7.37 -0.16 2.00
N LEU A 96 -7.56 -1.46 2.16
CA LEU A 96 -8.87 -2.09 2.26
C LEU A 96 -8.96 -2.86 3.58
N HIS A 97 -10.00 -2.58 4.35
CA HIS A 97 -10.32 -3.23 5.62
C HIS A 97 -11.61 -4.04 5.49
N PRO A 98 -11.53 -5.35 5.18
CA PRO A 98 -12.70 -6.20 5.09
C PRO A 98 -13.44 -6.31 6.44
N ARG A 99 -14.75 -6.48 6.36
CA ARG A 99 -15.61 -6.74 7.53
C ARG A 99 -15.29 -8.07 8.17
N ASN A 100 -15.12 -9.11 7.36
CA ASN A 100 -14.85 -10.46 7.83
C ASN A 100 -13.42 -10.58 8.40
N PRO A 101 -13.23 -11.05 9.65
CA PRO A 101 -11.91 -11.20 10.27
C PRO A 101 -10.97 -12.19 9.55
N TYR A 102 -11.50 -13.11 8.77
CA TYR A 102 -10.71 -14.05 7.98
C TYR A 102 -10.23 -13.47 6.65
N ALA A 103 -10.81 -12.37 6.20
CA ALA A 103 -10.34 -11.64 5.04
C ALA A 103 -9.26 -10.63 5.47
N PRO A 104 -8.04 -10.70 4.93
CA PRO A 104 -6.95 -9.84 5.37
C PRO A 104 -7.14 -8.39 4.91
N THR A 105 -6.64 -7.44 5.69
CA THR A 105 -6.35 -6.09 5.22
C THR A 105 -5.25 -6.13 4.18
N VAL A 106 -5.34 -5.27 3.17
CA VAL A 106 -4.33 -5.13 2.12
C VAL A 106 -3.99 -3.67 1.91
N HIS A 107 -2.74 -3.42 1.62
CA HIS A 107 -2.21 -2.13 1.17
C HIS A 107 -1.54 -2.31 -0.21
N MET A 108 -1.67 -1.31 -1.07
CA MET A 108 -0.87 -1.18 -2.28
C MET A 108 -0.58 0.30 -2.53
N ASN A 109 0.61 0.58 -3.02
CA ASN A 109 1.00 1.89 -3.52
C ASN A 109 1.85 1.74 -4.78
N VAL A 110 1.61 2.57 -5.78
CA VAL A 110 2.49 2.77 -6.92
C VAL A 110 2.61 4.27 -7.17
N ARG A 111 3.83 4.78 -7.28
CA ARG A 111 4.10 6.21 -7.37
C ARG A 111 5.25 6.54 -8.30
N PHE A 112 5.22 7.73 -8.83
CA PHE A 112 6.25 8.35 -9.64
C PHE A 112 6.62 9.71 -9.05
N PHE A 113 7.90 10.03 -9.13
CA PHE A 113 8.44 11.34 -8.80
C PHE A 113 9.36 11.82 -9.93
N GLU A 114 9.28 13.10 -10.25
CA GLU A 114 10.20 13.76 -11.16
C GLU A 114 10.54 15.17 -10.65
N ALA A 115 11.80 15.56 -10.85
CA ALA A 115 12.24 16.92 -10.59
C ALA A 115 13.04 17.45 -11.80
N THR A 116 12.65 18.63 -12.31
CA THR A 116 13.16 19.22 -13.52
C THR A 116 13.75 20.61 -13.29
N ALA A 117 14.79 20.96 -14.05
CA ALA A 117 15.30 22.31 -14.16
C ALA A 117 15.72 22.58 -15.61
N GLU A 118 15.66 23.83 -16.03
CA GLU A 118 16.01 24.23 -17.39
C GLU A 118 17.48 23.87 -17.72
N GLY A 119 17.70 23.22 -18.86
CA GLY A 119 19.01 22.80 -19.31
C GLY A 119 19.68 21.65 -18.55
N GLN A 120 18.93 20.96 -17.69
CA GLN A 120 19.43 19.81 -16.94
C GLN A 120 18.57 18.57 -17.20
N ASP A 121 19.18 17.40 -17.14
CA ASP A 121 18.44 16.15 -17.21
C ASP A 121 17.46 16.03 -16.02
N PRO A 122 16.26 15.48 -16.24
CA PRO A 122 15.32 15.22 -15.15
C PRO A 122 15.87 14.20 -14.16
N VAL A 123 15.58 14.41 -12.89
CA VAL A 123 15.80 13.41 -11.84
C VAL A 123 14.46 12.75 -11.56
N TRP A 124 14.38 11.44 -11.72
CA TRP A 124 13.15 10.71 -11.56
C TRP A 124 13.35 9.38 -10.86
N TRP A 125 12.31 8.89 -10.24
CA TRP A 125 12.22 7.52 -9.71
C TRP A 125 10.79 7.04 -9.56
N PHE A 126 10.67 5.74 -9.43
CA PHE A 126 9.43 5.07 -9.03
C PHE A 126 9.54 4.55 -7.60
N GLY A 127 8.38 4.39 -6.95
CA GLY A 127 8.24 3.68 -5.72
C GLY A 127 6.94 2.90 -5.72
N GLY A 128 6.85 1.89 -4.87
CA GLY A 128 5.64 1.11 -4.81
C GLY A 128 5.74 -0.12 -3.92
N GLY A 129 4.73 -0.94 -4.03
CA GLY A 129 4.63 -2.21 -3.34
C GLY A 129 3.20 -2.54 -2.96
N MET A 130 3.02 -3.75 -2.46
CA MET A 130 1.78 -4.23 -1.85
C MET A 130 2.10 -5.22 -0.74
N ASP A 131 1.31 -5.20 0.32
CA ASP A 131 1.47 -6.08 1.47
C ASP A 131 0.15 -6.53 2.07
N LEU A 132 0.15 -7.73 2.63
CA LEU A 132 -1.01 -8.41 3.17
C LEU A 132 -0.95 -8.49 4.70
N THR A 133 -2.03 -8.08 5.37
CA THR A 133 -2.14 -8.07 6.84
C THR A 133 -3.32 -8.94 7.29
N PRO A 134 -3.12 -10.24 7.51
CA PRO A 134 -4.16 -11.12 8.04
C PRO A 134 -4.34 -10.92 9.55
N TYR A 135 -5.53 -11.25 10.04
CA TYR A 135 -5.86 -11.39 11.46
C TYR A 135 -5.91 -12.87 11.85
N TYR A 136 -6.35 -13.70 10.94
CA TYR A 136 -6.26 -15.16 10.99
C TYR A 136 -5.45 -15.62 9.79
N GLY A 137 -4.29 -16.20 10.05
CA GLY A 137 -3.35 -16.59 9.02
C GLY A 137 -3.85 -17.76 8.18
N ASN A 138 -3.53 -17.72 6.88
CA ASN A 138 -3.73 -18.82 5.96
C ASN A 138 -2.53 -18.92 5.01
N VAL A 139 -1.91 -20.11 4.97
CA VAL A 139 -0.68 -20.35 4.20
C VAL A 139 -0.91 -20.20 2.70
N ASP A 140 -2.04 -20.71 2.20
CA ASP A 140 -2.34 -20.66 0.76
C ASP A 140 -2.61 -19.22 0.30
N ASP A 141 -3.24 -18.39 1.14
CA ASP A 141 -3.46 -16.98 0.84
C ASP A 141 -2.13 -16.20 0.85
N ALA A 142 -1.25 -16.47 1.82
CA ALA A 142 0.08 -15.84 1.86
C ALA A 142 0.91 -16.25 0.64
N ARG A 143 0.95 -17.54 0.29
CA ARG A 143 1.65 -18.04 -0.90
C ARG A 143 1.10 -17.42 -2.18
N HIS A 144 -0.22 -17.42 -2.34
CA HIS A 144 -0.87 -16.83 -3.51
C HIS A 144 -0.50 -15.35 -3.69
N PHE A 145 -0.54 -14.58 -2.60
CA PHE A 145 -0.19 -13.16 -2.63
C PHE A 145 1.28 -12.94 -3.02
N HIS A 146 2.20 -13.68 -2.38
CA HIS A 146 3.63 -13.58 -2.68
C HIS A 146 3.96 -14.09 -4.09
N GLN A 147 3.26 -15.12 -4.60
CA GLN A 147 3.43 -15.60 -5.97
C GLN A 147 3.05 -14.52 -6.98
N ALA A 148 1.93 -13.84 -6.77
CA ALA A 148 1.52 -12.74 -7.64
C ALA A 148 2.54 -11.57 -7.62
N CYS A 149 3.14 -11.28 -6.45
CA CYS A 149 4.23 -10.30 -6.34
C CYS A 149 5.48 -10.75 -7.11
N HIS A 150 5.87 -12.01 -6.98
CA HIS A 150 6.99 -12.58 -7.71
C HIS A 150 6.79 -12.51 -9.21
N ASP A 151 5.62 -12.97 -9.70
CA ASP A 151 5.32 -13.04 -11.13
C ASP A 151 5.30 -11.65 -11.79
N ALA A 152 4.88 -10.62 -11.06
CA ALA A 152 4.90 -9.24 -11.53
C ALA A 152 6.33 -8.68 -11.71
N LEU A 153 7.30 -9.17 -10.96
CA LEU A 153 8.69 -8.70 -10.99
C LEU A 153 9.61 -9.57 -11.83
N ALA A 154 9.29 -10.85 -12.02
CA ALA A 154 10.13 -11.85 -12.70
C ALA A 154 10.63 -11.42 -14.10
N PRO A 155 9.84 -10.70 -14.95
CA PRO A 155 10.33 -10.24 -16.25
C PRO A 155 11.46 -9.21 -16.20
N TYR A 156 11.70 -8.57 -15.05
CA TYR A 156 12.58 -7.41 -14.90
C TYR A 156 13.90 -7.72 -14.18
N GLY A 157 14.01 -8.88 -13.53
CA GLY A 157 15.21 -9.35 -12.84
C GLY A 157 14.91 -10.35 -11.74
N GLU A 158 15.71 -11.41 -11.66
CA GLU A 158 15.51 -12.49 -10.67
C GLU A 158 15.77 -12.02 -9.23
N ASP A 159 16.57 -10.98 -9.05
CA ASP A 159 16.92 -10.40 -7.75
C ASP A 159 15.88 -9.40 -7.21
N LEU A 160 14.97 -8.88 -8.06
CA LEU A 160 14.03 -7.82 -7.66
C LEU A 160 13.03 -8.30 -6.61
N HIS A 161 12.43 -9.48 -6.80
CA HIS A 161 11.46 -10.00 -5.83
C HIS A 161 12.08 -10.25 -4.45
N PRO A 162 13.18 -11.02 -4.28
CA PRO A 162 13.75 -11.25 -2.96
C PRO A 162 14.22 -9.95 -2.29
N ARG A 163 14.77 -8.99 -3.04
CA ARG A 163 15.21 -7.70 -2.54
C ARG A 163 14.03 -6.84 -2.06
N PHE A 164 12.97 -6.74 -2.86
CA PHE A 164 11.79 -5.94 -2.49
C PHE A 164 10.95 -6.62 -1.40
N LYS A 165 10.96 -7.94 -1.33
CA LYS A 165 10.35 -8.70 -0.23
C LYS A 165 11.08 -8.43 1.08
N GLN A 166 12.40 -8.50 1.09
CA GLN A 166 13.19 -8.17 2.27
C GLN A 166 12.95 -6.73 2.71
N TRP A 167 12.95 -5.78 1.77
CA TRP A 167 12.68 -4.37 2.09
C TRP A 167 11.26 -4.17 2.65
N CYS A 168 10.27 -4.87 2.14
CA CYS A 168 8.92 -4.89 2.68
C CYS A 168 8.88 -5.35 4.14
N ASP A 169 9.56 -6.45 4.46
CA ASP A 169 9.65 -6.98 5.82
C ASP A 169 10.30 -5.99 6.79
N GLU A 170 11.38 -5.33 6.37
CA GLU A 170 12.08 -4.32 7.16
C GLU A 170 11.24 -3.04 7.35
N TYR A 171 10.54 -2.60 6.30
CA TYR A 171 9.75 -1.38 6.33
C TYR A 171 8.50 -1.53 7.19
N PHE A 172 7.71 -2.59 7.00
CA PHE A 172 6.44 -2.81 7.70
C PHE A 172 6.63 -3.54 9.03
N TYR A 173 7.71 -3.22 9.76
CA TYR A 173 8.01 -3.75 11.07
C TYR A 173 7.64 -2.74 12.18
N ILE A 174 6.85 -3.18 13.15
CA ILE A 174 6.38 -2.37 14.28
C ILE A 174 7.45 -2.44 15.39
N LYS A 175 8.42 -1.53 15.35
CA LYS A 175 9.64 -1.58 16.18
C LYS A 175 9.37 -1.67 17.67
N HIS A 176 8.44 -0.89 18.20
CA HIS A 176 8.10 -0.88 19.62
C HIS A 176 7.30 -2.12 20.08
N ARG A 177 6.74 -2.88 19.13
CA ARG A 177 6.10 -4.18 19.38
C ARG A 177 7.00 -5.35 19.07
N LYS A 178 8.10 -5.16 18.36
CA LYS A 178 9.01 -6.19 17.85
C LYS A 178 8.29 -7.26 17.02
N GLU A 179 7.36 -6.85 16.20
CA GLU A 179 6.58 -7.75 15.32
C GLU A 179 6.36 -7.13 13.94
N ALA A 180 6.17 -7.96 12.93
CA ALA A 180 5.76 -7.51 11.61
C ALA A 180 4.30 -7.05 11.62
N ARG A 181 3.94 -6.11 10.73
CA ARG A 181 2.56 -5.65 10.53
C ARG A 181 1.66 -6.77 9.98
N GLY A 182 2.20 -7.59 9.08
CA GLY A 182 1.50 -8.68 8.41
C GLY A 182 2.48 -9.71 7.85
N VAL A 183 2.05 -10.45 6.83
CA VAL A 183 2.86 -11.48 6.15
C VAL A 183 3.77 -10.89 5.07
N GLY A 184 3.76 -9.57 4.88
CA GLY A 184 4.56 -8.87 3.90
C GLY A 184 4.00 -8.92 2.48
N GLY A 185 4.88 -8.83 1.54
CA GLY A 185 4.67 -8.70 0.12
C GLY A 185 5.93 -8.13 -0.52
N ILE A 186 5.82 -7.00 -1.23
CA ILE A 186 6.95 -6.28 -1.83
C ILE A 186 6.87 -4.78 -1.51
N PHE A 187 8.05 -4.16 -1.38
CA PHE A 187 8.19 -2.72 -1.22
C PHE A 187 9.48 -2.24 -1.90
N PHE A 188 9.40 -1.14 -2.64
CA PHE A 188 10.54 -0.45 -3.23
C PHE A 188 10.32 1.05 -3.22
N ASP A 189 11.41 1.79 -3.15
CA ASP A 189 11.41 3.25 -3.17
C ASP A 189 12.63 3.75 -3.96
N ASP A 190 12.56 5.00 -4.45
CA ASP A 190 13.66 5.63 -5.16
C ASP A 190 14.23 4.78 -6.34
N PHE A 191 13.38 3.96 -6.96
CA PHE A 191 13.80 3.01 -7.98
C PHE A 191 13.98 3.68 -9.35
N ASN A 192 15.20 3.70 -9.84
CA ASN A 192 15.60 4.18 -11.16
C ASN A 192 16.74 3.35 -11.77
N GLU A 193 16.89 2.11 -11.34
CA GLU A 193 17.99 1.21 -11.74
C GLU A 193 17.81 0.64 -13.14
N LEU A 194 16.58 0.67 -13.68
CA LEU A 194 16.26 0.27 -15.05
C LEU A 194 16.10 1.51 -15.95
N PRO A 195 16.25 1.37 -17.28
CA PRO A 195 15.79 2.43 -18.19
C PRO A 195 14.34 2.80 -17.92
N PHE A 196 13.99 4.08 -18.12
CA PHE A 196 12.66 4.62 -17.75
C PHE A 196 11.50 3.75 -18.21
N ASP A 197 11.49 3.35 -19.49
CA ASP A 197 10.39 2.55 -20.05
C ASP A 197 10.26 1.17 -19.38
N ALA A 198 11.39 0.55 -19.04
CA ALA A 198 11.41 -0.73 -18.34
C ALA A 198 10.98 -0.59 -16.87
N ALA A 199 11.45 0.48 -16.18
CA ALA A 199 11.00 0.79 -14.83
C ALA A 199 9.49 1.09 -14.78
N PHE A 200 8.98 1.86 -15.74
CA PHE A 200 7.55 2.13 -15.83
C PHE A 200 6.75 0.87 -16.16
N ALA A 201 7.24 0.01 -17.05
CA ALA A 201 6.60 -1.27 -17.34
C ALA A 201 6.52 -2.15 -16.09
N MET A 202 7.61 -2.27 -15.32
CA MET A 202 7.64 -2.99 -14.05
C MET A 202 6.59 -2.45 -13.05
N VAL A 203 6.52 -1.15 -12.89
CA VAL A 203 5.55 -0.52 -11.96
C VAL A 203 4.12 -0.75 -12.42
N ARG A 204 3.87 -0.75 -13.73
CA ARG A 204 2.55 -1.12 -14.28
C ARG A 204 2.19 -2.57 -13.96
N ASP A 205 3.11 -3.49 -14.16
CA ASP A 205 2.88 -4.90 -13.86
C ASP A 205 2.63 -5.14 -12.37
N VAL A 206 3.34 -4.43 -11.48
CA VAL A 206 3.07 -4.45 -10.03
C VAL A 206 1.67 -3.93 -9.71
N GLY A 207 1.27 -2.78 -10.27
CA GLY A 207 -0.06 -2.22 -10.04
C GLY A 207 -1.18 -3.13 -10.60
N ASP A 208 -0.98 -3.66 -11.80
CA ASP A 208 -1.95 -4.54 -12.48
C ASP A 208 -2.06 -5.93 -11.81
N ALA A 209 -1.01 -6.37 -11.12
CA ALA A 209 -1.03 -7.60 -10.34
C ALA A 209 -1.92 -7.52 -9.09
N PHE A 210 -2.24 -6.33 -8.60
CA PHE A 210 -3.00 -6.16 -7.35
C PHE A 210 -4.32 -6.95 -7.33
N LEU A 211 -5.13 -6.82 -8.35
CA LEU A 211 -6.41 -7.55 -8.42
C LEU A 211 -6.22 -9.06 -8.47
N LYS A 212 -5.18 -9.55 -9.15
CA LYS A 212 -4.83 -10.97 -9.20
C LYS A 212 -4.33 -11.49 -7.84
N ALA A 213 -3.59 -10.66 -7.12
CA ALA A 213 -3.05 -10.99 -5.81
C ALA A 213 -4.13 -11.02 -4.72
N TYR A 214 -5.04 -10.05 -4.70
CA TYR A 214 -5.93 -9.85 -3.56
C TYR A 214 -7.37 -10.31 -3.77
N LEU A 215 -7.96 -10.08 -4.95
CA LEU A 215 -9.38 -10.35 -5.18
C LEU A 215 -9.77 -11.83 -4.93
N PRO A 216 -8.98 -12.83 -5.39
CA PRO A 216 -9.28 -14.23 -5.08
C PRO A 216 -9.26 -14.55 -3.57
N ILE A 217 -8.38 -13.91 -2.81
CA ILE A 217 -8.32 -14.07 -1.34
C ILE A 217 -9.59 -13.49 -0.71
N LEU A 218 -9.95 -12.26 -1.08
CA LEU A 218 -11.15 -11.61 -0.57
C LEU A 218 -12.41 -12.45 -0.86
N GLN A 219 -12.56 -12.95 -2.09
CA GLN A 219 -13.69 -13.78 -2.51
C GLN A 219 -13.78 -15.09 -1.72
N ARG A 220 -12.64 -15.75 -1.43
CA ARG A 220 -12.63 -16.99 -0.62
C ARG A 220 -12.98 -16.76 0.84
N ARG A 221 -12.65 -15.57 1.39
CA ARG A 221 -12.72 -15.31 2.84
C ARG A 221 -13.92 -14.49 3.28
N LYS A 222 -14.54 -13.69 2.39
CA LYS A 222 -15.61 -12.74 2.73
C LYS A 222 -16.83 -13.38 3.38
N ASP A 223 -17.12 -14.64 3.08
CA ASP A 223 -18.29 -15.37 3.57
C ASP A 223 -17.95 -16.40 4.66
N THR A 224 -16.70 -16.43 5.16
CA THR A 224 -16.30 -17.32 6.25
C THR A 224 -17.08 -16.98 7.52
N SER A 225 -17.67 -18.00 8.16
CA SER A 225 -18.41 -17.79 9.41
C SER A 225 -17.50 -17.32 10.54
N TYR A 226 -17.91 -16.31 11.30
CA TYR A 226 -17.19 -15.77 12.45
C TYR A 226 -18.14 -15.28 13.54
N GLY A 227 -17.61 -15.11 14.75
CA GLY A 227 -18.34 -14.60 15.90
C GLY A 227 -17.70 -13.36 16.52
N GLU A 228 -18.14 -13.04 17.73
CA GLU A 228 -17.62 -11.88 18.48
C GLU A 228 -16.13 -12.01 18.82
N ARG A 229 -15.65 -13.24 19.06
CA ARG A 229 -14.23 -13.51 19.35
C ARG A 229 -13.34 -13.07 18.21
N GLU A 230 -13.67 -13.46 16.99
CA GLU A 230 -12.90 -13.14 15.80
C GLU A 230 -12.96 -11.63 15.50
N ARG A 231 -14.11 -11.00 15.66
CA ARG A 231 -14.27 -9.54 15.49
C ARG A 231 -13.46 -8.75 16.52
N ASP A 232 -13.48 -9.20 17.76
CA ASP A 232 -12.74 -8.57 18.84
C ASP A 232 -11.23 -8.67 18.62
N PHE A 233 -10.74 -9.84 18.19
CA PHE A 233 -9.33 -10.00 17.83
C PHE A 233 -8.94 -9.16 16.60
N GLN A 234 -9.77 -9.10 15.57
CA GLN A 234 -9.55 -8.22 14.42
C GLN A 234 -9.40 -6.76 14.87
N ALA A 235 -10.29 -6.26 15.72
CA ALA A 235 -10.21 -4.89 16.23
C ALA A 235 -8.92 -4.65 17.04
N TYR A 236 -8.48 -5.62 17.84
CA TYR A 236 -7.21 -5.58 18.55
C TYR A 236 -6.01 -5.54 17.59
N ARG A 237 -5.99 -6.38 16.56
CA ARG A 237 -4.90 -6.38 15.57
C ARG A 237 -4.91 -5.13 14.68
N ARG A 238 -6.07 -4.57 14.39
CA ARG A 238 -6.20 -3.27 13.70
C ARG A 238 -5.54 -2.14 14.51
N GLY A 239 -5.49 -2.24 15.84
CA GLY A 239 -4.71 -1.33 16.67
C GLY A 239 -3.21 -1.34 16.29
N ARG A 240 -2.62 -2.50 16.00
CA ARG A 240 -1.24 -2.63 15.51
C ARG A 240 -1.04 -1.97 14.15
N TYR A 241 -2.02 -2.10 13.26
CA TYR A 241 -2.01 -1.44 11.96
C TYR A 241 -2.00 0.09 12.11
N VAL A 242 -2.83 0.63 13.01
CA VAL A 242 -2.87 2.08 13.31
C VAL A 242 -1.56 2.54 13.95
N GLU A 243 -1.00 1.78 14.89
CA GLU A 243 0.31 2.10 15.49
C GLU A 243 1.40 2.25 14.43
N PHE A 244 1.46 1.33 13.45
CA PHE A 244 2.43 1.45 12.37
C PHE A 244 2.19 2.72 11.54
N ASN A 245 0.97 2.93 11.06
CA ASN A 245 0.65 4.04 10.16
C ASN A 245 0.88 5.41 10.80
N LEU A 246 0.54 5.58 12.09
CA LEU A 246 0.69 6.88 12.76
C LEU A 246 2.08 7.12 13.34
N VAL A 247 2.84 6.06 13.67
CA VAL A 247 4.15 6.19 14.35
C VAL A 247 5.33 5.98 13.42
N TRP A 248 5.21 5.11 12.42
CA TRP A 248 6.35 4.66 11.63
C TRP A 248 6.23 4.89 10.12
N ASP A 249 5.00 5.06 9.58
CA ASP A 249 4.82 5.22 8.15
C ASP A 249 5.30 6.60 7.66
N ARG A 250 6.38 6.58 6.87
CA ARG A 250 6.97 7.79 6.29
C ARG A 250 5.99 8.54 5.39
N GLY A 251 5.16 7.79 4.65
CA GLY A 251 4.15 8.37 3.75
C GLY A 251 3.08 9.15 4.50
N THR A 252 2.56 8.60 5.59
CA THR A 252 1.60 9.26 6.48
C THR A 252 2.21 10.52 7.10
N HIS A 253 3.43 10.42 7.65
CA HIS A 253 4.11 11.56 8.25
C HIS A 253 4.36 12.68 7.23
N PHE A 254 4.90 12.35 6.06
CA PHE A 254 5.14 13.32 5.00
C PHE A 254 3.83 13.98 4.56
N GLY A 255 2.78 13.20 4.32
CA GLY A 255 1.48 13.72 3.91
C GLY A 255 0.89 14.72 4.91
N LEU A 256 0.89 14.38 6.20
CA LEU A 256 0.37 15.25 7.26
C LEU A 256 1.23 16.51 7.47
N GLN A 257 2.57 16.38 7.41
CA GLN A 257 3.50 17.50 7.62
C GLN A 257 3.57 18.44 6.41
N SER A 258 3.33 17.95 5.20
CA SER A 258 3.32 18.77 3.98
C SER A 258 1.98 19.45 3.67
N GLY A 259 1.01 19.40 4.61
CA GLY A 259 -0.32 19.96 4.41
C GLY A 259 -1.17 19.18 3.41
N GLY A 260 -0.91 17.88 3.27
CA GLY A 260 -1.74 16.99 2.48
C GLY A 260 -3.19 16.92 3.01
N ARG A 261 -4.13 16.49 2.16
CA ARG A 261 -5.53 16.34 2.55
C ARG A 261 -5.68 15.26 3.62
N THR A 262 -5.96 15.66 4.84
CA THR A 262 -6.02 14.77 6.01
C THR A 262 -6.98 13.58 5.80
N GLU A 263 -8.18 13.82 5.24
CA GLU A 263 -9.16 12.78 4.98
C GLU A 263 -8.66 11.74 3.99
N ALA A 264 -7.94 12.16 2.93
CA ALA A 264 -7.35 11.27 1.94
C ALA A 264 -6.19 10.44 2.51
N ILE A 265 -5.49 10.96 3.52
CA ILE A 265 -4.41 10.24 4.22
C ILE A 265 -5.00 9.26 5.24
N LEU A 266 -5.91 9.73 6.10
CA LEU A 266 -6.46 8.93 7.20
C LEU A 266 -7.57 7.97 6.76
N MET A 267 -8.01 7.99 5.49
CA MET A 267 -8.89 6.93 4.95
C MET A 267 -8.24 5.55 4.99
N SER A 268 -6.91 5.48 5.10
CA SER A 268 -6.15 4.24 5.25
C SER A 268 -6.34 3.53 6.59
N LEU A 269 -6.92 4.22 7.58
CA LEU A 269 -7.12 3.66 8.92
C LEU A 269 -8.41 2.84 9.00
N PRO A 270 -8.44 1.75 9.78
CA PRO A 270 -9.64 0.96 10.00
C PRO A 270 -10.67 1.74 10.83
N PRO A 271 -11.99 1.45 10.68
CA PRO A 271 -13.05 2.21 11.35
C PRO A 271 -13.14 1.91 12.84
N ILE A 272 -12.74 0.71 13.27
CA ILE A 272 -12.81 0.24 14.66
C ILE A 272 -11.49 -0.42 15.02
N VAL A 273 -10.93 -0.01 16.16
CA VAL A 273 -9.70 -0.53 16.75
C VAL A 273 -9.87 -0.76 18.25
N LYS A 274 -9.07 -1.66 18.81
CA LYS A 274 -8.98 -1.87 20.25
C LYS A 274 -7.53 -1.96 20.70
N TRP A 275 -7.27 -1.44 21.88
CA TRP A 275 -6.05 -1.70 22.63
C TRP A 275 -6.38 -2.41 23.92
N ARG A 276 -5.54 -3.38 24.32
CA ARG A 276 -5.62 -4.09 25.57
C ARG A 276 -4.28 -3.99 26.29
N TYR A 277 -4.34 -3.79 27.59
CA TYR A 277 -3.14 -3.74 28.41
C TYR A 277 -2.60 -5.16 28.61
N ASP A 278 -1.35 -5.39 28.20
CA ASP A 278 -0.58 -6.64 28.40
C ASP A 278 -1.37 -7.93 28.07
N TRP A 279 -2.15 -7.89 26.98
CA TRP A 279 -2.96 -9.04 26.57
C TRP A 279 -2.14 -9.95 25.63
N HIS A 280 -2.24 -11.24 25.90
CA HIS A 280 -1.65 -12.31 25.10
C HIS A 280 -2.74 -13.28 24.66
N PRO A 281 -2.65 -13.85 23.44
CA PRO A 281 -3.60 -14.88 23.01
C PRO A 281 -3.41 -16.17 23.79
N GLU A 282 -4.48 -16.93 23.94
CA GLU A 282 -4.47 -18.26 24.56
C GLU A 282 -3.54 -19.20 23.77
N ALA A 283 -2.68 -19.94 24.47
CA ALA A 283 -1.76 -20.87 23.86
C ALA A 283 -2.52 -21.94 23.04
N GLY A 284 -2.04 -22.20 21.81
CA GLY A 284 -2.67 -23.14 20.88
C GLY A 284 -3.90 -22.59 20.14
N SER A 285 -4.32 -21.34 20.40
CA SER A 285 -5.41 -20.69 19.66
C SER A 285 -4.96 -20.23 18.27
N ALA A 286 -5.91 -19.98 17.38
CA ALA A 286 -5.65 -19.41 16.06
C ALA A 286 -5.06 -18.00 16.15
N GLU A 287 -5.40 -17.24 17.20
CA GLU A 287 -4.82 -15.93 17.49
C GLU A 287 -3.32 -16.05 17.88
N ALA A 288 -2.97 -17.09 18.64
CA ALA A 288 -1.56 -17.37 18.98
C ALA A 288 -0.77 -17.82 17.73
N ALA A 289 -1.39 -18.63 16.88
CA ALA A 289 -0.79 -19.07 15.61
C ALA A 289 -0.46 -17.90 14.67
N LEU A 290 -1.29 -16.84 14.63
CA LEU A 290 -0.94 -15.64 13.87
C LEU A 290 0.44 -15.11 14.29
N VAL A 291 0.65 -14.95 15.59
CA VAL A 291 1.88 -14.35 16.14
C VAL A 291 3.09 -15.28 15.97
N ALA A 292 2.90 -16.59 16.16
CA ALA A 292 3.98 -17.57 16.12
C ALA A 292 4.40 -17.97 14.69
N ASP A 293 3.43 -18.08 13.76
CA ASP A 293 3.64 -18.74 12.48
C ASP A 293 3.57 -17.79 11.29
N PHE A 294 2.87 -16.65 11.41
CA PHE A 294 2.61 -15.74 10.28
C PHE A 294 3.33 -14.40 10.39
N LEU A 295 3.55 -13.87 11.58
CA LEU A 295 4.25 -12.59 11.74
C LEU A 295 5.78 -12.68 11.69
N PRO A 296 6.45 -13.80 12.04
CA PRO A 296 7.88 -13.96 11.77
C PRO A 296 8.17 -13.90 10.27
N HIS A 297 9.18 -13.13 9.88
CA HIS A 297 9.60 -13.05 8.47
C HIS A 297 10.02 -14.41 7.95
N ARG A 298 9.48 -14.80 6.81
CA ARG A 298 9.79 -16.08 6.16
C ARG A 298 9.61 -15.96 4.65
N ASP A 299 10.24 -16.86 3.93
CA ASP A 299 9.99 -17.04 2.50
C ASP A 299 8.72 -17.89 2.32
N TRP A 300 7.67 -17.26 1.81
CA TRP A 300 6.38 -17.93 1.56
C TRP A 300 6.37 -18.76 0.30
N LEU A 301 7.37 -18.58 -0.59
CA LEU A 301 7.52 -19.33 -1.84
C LEU A 301 8.47 -20.53 -1.69
N ALA A 302 9.28 -20.60 -0.65
CA ALA A 302 10.05 -21.79 -0.32
C ALA A 302 9.10 -22.96 -0.02
N GLN A 303 9.43 -24.12 -0.60
CA GLN A 303 8.67 -25.38 -0.44
C GLN A 303 8.76 -25.93 0.97
#